data_4178496c47d92c1e7debc3f487598583
#
_entry.id   4178496c47d92c1e7debc3f487598583
#
_cell.length_a   1.000
_cell.length_b   1.000
_cell.length_c   1.000
_cell.angle_alpha   90.00
_cell.angle_beta   90.00
_cell.angle_gamma   90.00
#
_symmetry.space_group_name_H-M   'P 1'
#
loop_
_entity.id
_entity.type
_entity.pdbx_description
1 polymer ?
#
loop_
_entity_poly.entity_id
_entity_poly.type
_entity_poly.pdbx_seq_one_letter_code
_entity_poly.pdbx_strand_id
1 'polypeptide(L)'
;MMKTRLVDPTDFQILDALADGRRDTAANLAVTIDKDRSYLNTRLPVLADGGLIRRIGPAESSGLYQITPRGVAAAQNQSLYKTDREQFETALAEQEPLITITDPAVHQSSGTEE
;
A
#
# COMPACT_ATOMS: atom_id res chain seq x y z
N MET A 1 8.23 19.34 7.07
CA MET A 1 7.29 18.25 6.78
C MET A 1 7.61 17.62 5.44
N MET A 2 7.67 16.30 5.41
CA MET A 2 8.05 15.61 4.18
C MET A 2 6.83 15.34 3.31
N LYS A 3 6.96 15.66 2.03
CA LYS A 3 5.91 15.35 1.07
C LYS A 3 6.03 13.91 0.63
N THR A 4 4.88 13.29 0.38
CA THR A 4 4.83 11.93 -0.15
C THR A 4 5.29 11.95 -1.60
N ARG A 5 6.27 11.10 -1.92
CA ARG A 5 6.80 10.99 -3.28
C ARG A 5 6.56 9.61 -3.81
N LEU A 6 5.86 9.53 -4.92
CA LEU A 6 5.48 8.27 -5.52
C LEU A 6 5.88 8.25 -6.98
N VAL A 7 6.24 7.06 -7.45
CA VAL A 7 6.50 6.84 -8.86
C VAL A 7 5.20 6.40 -9.52
N ASP A 8 4.75 7.19 -10.47
CA ASP A 8 3.51 6.92 -11.19
C ASP A 8 3.87 6.28 -12.54
N PRO A 9 3.30 5.13 -12.91
CA PRO A 9 2.17 4.47 -12.23
C PRO A 9 2.55 3.36 -11.24
N THR A 10 3.82 2.98 -11.16
CA THR A 10 4.19 1.74 -10.46
C THR A 10 3.77 1.72 -9.00
N ASP A 11 4.06 2.80 -8.26
CA ASP A 11 3.74 2.82 -6.84
C ASP A 11 2.23 2.72 -6.61
N PHE A 12 1.44 3.39 -7.46
CA PHE A 12 -0.01 3.29 -7.35
C PHE A 12 -0.51 1.90 -7.73
N GLN A 13 0.14 1.24 -8.68
CA GLN A 13 -0.21 -0.14 -9.01
C GLN A 13 0.04 -1.07 -7.84
N ILE A 14 1.13 -0.86 -7.11
CA ILE A 14 1.43 -1.63 -5.91
C ILE A 14 0.34 -1.39 -4.86
N LEU A 15 0.00 -0.14 -4.61
CA LEU A 15 -1.01 0.19 -3.62
C LEU A 15 -2.38 -0.38 -4.01
N ASP A 16 -2.73 -0.29 -5.29
CA ASP A 16 -4.01 -0.86 -5.76
C ASP A 16 -4.05 -2.37 -5.58
N ALA A 17 -2.94 -3.05 -5.82
CA ALA A 17 -2.87 -4.51 -5.67
C ALA A 17 -3.03 -4.94 -4.21
N LEU A 18 -2.70 -4.06 -3.28
CA LEU A 18 -2.81 -4.34 -1.84
C LEU A 18 -4.03 -3.66 -1.22
N ALA A 19 -4.85 -2.97 -2.01
CA ALA A 19 -5.88 -2.09 -1.47
C ALA A 19 -6.98 -2.83 -0.71
N ASP A 20 -7.15 -4.14 -0.96
CA ASP A 20 -8.13 -4.92 -0.24
C ASP A 20 -7.65 -5.37 1.14
N GLY A 21 -6.44 -5.00 1.54
CA GLY A 21 -5.91 -5.33 2.86
C GLY A 21 -5.10 -6.62 2.90
N ARG A 22 -4.89 -7.27 1.76
CA ARG A 22 -4.13 -8.53 1.72
C ARG A 22 -2.67 -8.30 2.06
N ARG A 23 -2.01 -9.38 2.49
CA ARG A 23 -0.57 -9.40 2.69
C ARG A 23 0.06 -10.12 1.52
N ASP A 24 1.10 -9.52 0.95
CA ASP A 24 1.69 -10.13 -0.23
C ASP A 24 3.19 -9.87 -0.30
N THR A 25 3.86 -10.56 -1.22
CA THR A 25 5.31 -10.51 -1.39
C THR A 25 5.66 -9.79 -2.68
N ALA A 26 6.93 -9.38 -2.79
CA ALA A 26 7.41 -8.75 -4.02
C ALA A 26 7.24 -9.71 -5.21
N ALA A 27 7.47 -11.00 -5.01
CA ALA A 27 7.34 -11.97 -6.10
C ALA A 27 5.91 -12.02 -6.63
N ASN A 28 4.92 -12.07 -5.73
CA ASN A 28 3.52 -12.11 -6.14
C ASN A 28 3.08 -10.80 -6.76
N LEU A 29 3.50 -9.68 -6.16
CA LEU A 29 3.13 -8.37 -6.70
C LEU A 29 3.71 -8.15 -8.09
N ALA A 30 4.93 -8.64 -8.33
CA ALA A 30 5.54 -8.51 -9.65
C ALA A 30 4.69 -9.18 -10.73
N VAL A 31 4.13 -10.35 -10.42
CA VAL A 31 3.24 -11.03 -11.35
C VAL A 31 1.94 -10.27 -11.51
N THR A 32 1.35 -9.84 -10.41
CA THR A 32 0.05 -9.18 -10.41
C THR A 32 0.07 -7.89 -11.25
N ILE A 33 1.12 -7.09 -11.13
CA ILE A 33 1.16 -5.80 -11.84
C ILE A 33 2.07 -5.84 -13.06
N ASP A 34 2.61 -7.02 -13.39
CA ASP A 34 3.46 -7.23 -14.58
C ASP A 34 4.67 -6.31 -14.59
N LYS A 35 5.43 -6.38 -13.50
CA LYS A 35 6.67 -5.60 -13.35
C LYS A 35 7.80 -6.52 -12.91
N ASP A 36 9.02 -6.06 -13.11
CA ASP A 36 10.19 -6.83 -12.72
C ASP A 36 10.29 -6.87 -11.19
N ARG A 37 10.47 -8.07 -10.65
CA ARG A 37 10.59 -8.26 -9.21
C ARG A 37 11.74 -7.45 -8.60
N SER A 38 12.86 -7.36 -9.30
CA SER A 38 14.00 -6.62 -8.76
C SER A 38 13.67 -5.13 -8.66
N TYR A 39 12.88 -4.61 -9.58
CA TYR A 39 12.44 -3.23 -9.51
C TYR A 39 11.51 -3.03 -8.30
N LEU A 40 10.58 -3.96 -8.07
CA LEU A 40 9.69 -3.86 -6.90
C LEU A 40 10.48 -3.89 -5.60
N ASN A 41 11.58 -4.65 -5.57
CA ASN A 41 12.42 -4.70 -4.38
C ASN A 41 13.09 -3.36 -4.09
N THR A 42 13.15 -2.45 -5.05
CA THR A 42 13.63 -1.09 -4.81
C THR A 42 12.49 -0.17 -4.37
N ARG A 43 11.26 -0.45 -4.80
CA ARG A 43 10.13 0.42 -4.47
C ARG A 43 9.47 0.11 -3.14
N LEU A 44 9.36 -1.19 -2.80
CA LEU A 44 8.65 -1.57 -1.58
C LEU A 44 9.26 -0.96 -0.32
N PRO A 45 10.59 -0.96 -0.14
CA PRO A 45 11.17 -0.30 1.04
C PRO A 45 10.87 1.19 1.09
N VAL A 46 10.86 1.86 -0.06
CA VAL A 46 10.56 3.30 -0.11
C VAL A 46 9.13 3.56 0.33
N LEU A 47 8.19 2.73 -0.15
CA LEU A 47 6.79 2.87 0.26
C LEU A 47 6.61 2.57 1.74
N ALA A 48 7.34 1.59 2.26
CA ALA A 48 7.29 1.26 3.68
C ALA A 48 7.84 2.42 4.53
N ASP A 49 8.95 3.00 4.10
CA ASP A 49 9.54 4.13 4.80
C ASP A 49 8.61 5.34 4.80
N GLY A 50 7.81 5.48 3.75
CA GLY A 50 6.83 6.56 3.65
C GLY A 50 5.54 6.30 4.41
N GLY A 51 5.41 5.14 5.04
CA GLY A 51 4.22 4.81 5.82
C GLY A 51 3.03 4.37 4.99
N LEU A 52 3.22 4.06 3.71
CA LEU A 52 2.12 3.68 2.82
C LEU A 52 1.86 2.18 2.84
N ILE A 53 2.88 1.39 3.14
CA ILE A 53 2.76 -0.03 3.39
C ILE A 53 3.61 -0.34 4.62
N ARG A 54 3.46 -1.55 5.16
CA ARG A 54 4.26 -1.96 6.30
C ARG A 54 4.70 -3.41 6.12
N ARG A 55 5.85 -3.72 6.70
CA ARG A 55 6.35 -5.09 6.72
C ARG A 55 5.58 -5.87 7.79
N ILE A 56 5.26 -7.11 7.47
CA ILE A 56 4.45 -7.96 8.34
C ILE A 56 5.30 -9.11 8.84
N GLY A 57 5.11 -9.44 10.12
CA GLY A 57 5.76 -10.58 10.73
C GLY A 57 6.85 -10.16 11.70
N PRO A 58 7.26 -11.09 12.60
CA PRO A 58 8.28 -10.77 13.61
C PRO A 58 9.67 -10.57 13.01
N ALA A 59 9.94 -11.17 11.84
CA ALA A 59 11.23 -11.02 11.18
C ALA A 59 11.15 -9.89 10.17
N GLU A 60 12.14 -9.00 10.20
CA GLU A 60 12.18 -7.89 9.24
C GLU A 60 12.29 -8.37 7.81
N SER A 61 12.86 -9.54 7.62
CA SER A 61 13.09 -10.09 6.30
C SER A 61 11.99 -11.04 5.84
N SER A 62 10.82 -10.97 6.48
CA SER A 62 9.73 -11.88 6.14
C SER A 62 9.28 -11.74 4.69
N GLY A 63 9.44 -10.56 4.11
CA GLY A 63 9.07 -10.33 2.71
C GLY A 63 7.60 -10.08 2.49
N LEU A 64 6.79 -10.06 3.54
CA LEU A 64 5.36 -9.77 3.44
C LEU A 64 5.09 -8.29 3.68
N TYR A 65 4.21 -7.73 2.88
CA TYR A 65 3.80 -6.33 3.00
C TYR A 65 2.29 -6.23 3.00
N GLN A 66 1.79 -5.23 3.70
CA GLN A 66 0.37 -4.93 3.77
C GLN A 66 0.19 -3.43 3.66
N ILE A 67 -0.90 -2.99 3.04
CA ILE A 67 -1.18 -1.57 2.92
C ILE A 67 -1.51 -0.99 4.30
N THR A 68 -1.27 0.31 4.47
CA THR A 68 -1.65 1.03 5.68
C THR A 68 -2.84 1.93 5.37
N PRO A 69 -3.50 2.50 6.39
CA PRO A 69 -4.55 3.50 6.14
C PRO A 69 -4.06 4.65 5.25
N ARG A 70 -2.83 5.11 5.46
CA ARG A 70 -2.25 6.15 4.62
C ARG A 70 -2.12 5.67 3.18
N GLY A 71 -1.72 4.40 2.98
CA GLY A 71 -1.62 3.84 1.64
C GLY A 71 -2.95 3.74 0.93
N VAL A 72 -4.02 3.37 1.67
CA VAL A 72 -5.36 3.32 1.09
C VAL A 72 -5.80 4.72 0.66
N ALA A 73 -5.56 5.72 1.51
CA ALA A 73 -5.90 7.10 1.17
C ALA A 73 -5.15 7.54 -0.09
N ALA A 74 -3.87 7.18 -0.21
CA ALA A 74 -3.09 7.52 -1.40
C ALA A 74 -3.68 6.87 -2.64
N ALA A 75 -4.04 5.58 -2.55
CA ALA A 75 -4.61 4.87 -3.68
C ALA A 75 -5.94 5.48 -4.13
N GLN A 76 -6.73 5.95 -3.17
CA GLN A 76 -8.03 6.54 -3.48
C GLN A 76 -7.94 7.95 -4.06
N ASN A 77 -6.78 8.59 -3.96
CA ASN A 77 -6.61 9.97 -4.37
C ASN A 77 -5.53 10.13 -5.44
N GLN A 78 -5.38 9.11 -6.30
CA GLN A 78 -4.33 9.12 -7.32
C GLN A 78 -4.41 10.34 -8.24
N SER A 79 -5.63 10.74 -8.62
CA SER A 79 -5.77 11.87 -9.52
C SER A 79 -5.29 13.17 -8.88
N LEU A 80 -5.48 13.33 -7.58
CA LEU A 80 -4.98 14.51 -6.88
C LEU A 80 -3.45 14.54 -6.87
N TYR A 81 -2.82 13.39 -6.80
CA TYR A 81 -1.36 13.33 -6.83
C TYR A 81 -0.82 14.00 -8.10
N LYS A 82 -1.53 13.84 -9.21
CA LYS A 82 -1.11 14.38 -10.49
C LYS A 82 -1.50 15.84 -10.68
N THR A 83 -2.64 16.24 -10.12
CA THR A 83 -3.22 17.55 -10.44
C THR A 83 -3.06 18.57 -9.31
N ASP A 84 -3.01 18.13 -8.06
CA ASP A 84 -2.92 19.07 -6.93
C ASP A 84 -2.27 18.35 -5.75
N ARG A 85 -0.94 18.42 -5.70
CA ARG A 85 -0.16 17.70 -4.70
C ARG A 85 -0.50 18.14 -3.28
N GLU A 86 -0.82 19.40 -3.10
CA GLU A 86 -1.18 19.94 -1.80
C GLU A 86 -2.48 19.33 -1.30
N GLN A 87 -3.48 19.25 -2.17
CA GLN A 87 -4.74 18.61 -1.84
C GLN A 87 -4.55 17.11 -1.59
N PHE A 88 -3.63 16.50 -2.32
CA PHE A 88 -3.30 15.09 -2.09
C PHE A 88 -2.82 14.89 -0.65
N GLU A 89 -1.88 15.72 -0.19
CA GLU A 89 -1.36 15.58 1.17
C GLU A 89 -2.45 15.87 2.21
N THR A 90 -3.30 16.83 1.94
CA THR A 90 -4.43 17.14 2.84
C THR A 90 -5.37 15.95 2.94
N ALA A 91 -5.69 15.32 1.80
CA ALA A 91 -6.57 14.15 1.77
C ALA A 91 -5.97 12.99 2.57
N LEU A 92 -4.66 12.77 2.46
CA LEU A 92 -4.02 11.72 3.25
C LEU A 92 -4.20 11.98 4.74
N ALA A 93 -3.94 13.21 5.17
CA ALA A 93 -4.02 13.56 6.58
C ALA A 93 -5.45 13.42 7.11
N GLU A 94 -6.43 13.80 6.30
CA GLU A 94 -7.83 13.77 6.73
C GLU A 94 -8.42 12.37 6.69
N GLN A 95 -8.02 11.55 5.73
CA GLN A 95 -8.65 10.25 5.52
C GLN A 95 -7.98 9.13 6.30
N GLU A 96 -6.68 9.26 6.56
CA GLU A 96 -5.94 8.21 7.24
C GLU A 96 -6.59 7.74 8.53
N PRO A 97 -7.01 8.62 9.45
CA PRO A 97 -7.60 8.17 10.72
C PRO A 97 -8.98 7.52 10.58
N LEU A 98 -9.59 7.60 9.40
CA LEU A 98 -10.91 7.03 9.17
C LEU A 98 -10.86 5.65 8.54
N ILE A 99 -9.67 5.16 8.19
CA ILE A 99 -9.52 3.93 7.43
C ILE A 99 -9.03 2.81 8.34
N THR A 100 -9.69 1.65 8.22
CA THR A 100 -9.30 0.43 8.93
C THR A 100 -8.90 -0.62 7.91
N ILE A 101 -7.77 -1.29 8.16
CA ILE A 101 -7.28 -2.34 7.27
C ILE A 101 -7.73 -3.69 7.80
N THR A 102 -8.36 -4.47 6.92
CA THR A 102 -8.80 -5.83 7.25
C THR A 102 -8.21 -6.79 6.24
N ASP A 103 -7.46 -7.77 6.72
CA ASP A 103 -6.89 -8.80 5.86
C ASP A 103 -8.03 -9.69 5.35
N PRO A 104 -8.21 -9.80 4.03
CA PRO A 104 -9.34 -10.59 3.49
C PRO A 104 -9.33 -12.04 3.94
N ALA A 105 -8.14 -12.65 4.07
CA ALA A 105 -8.05 -14.04 4.48
C ALA A 105 -8.53 -14.21 5.93
N VAL A 106 -8.10 -13.32 6.82
CA VAL A 106 -8.51 -13.36 8.21
C VAL A 106 -9.99 -13.08 8.34
N HIS A 107 -10.47 -12.06 7.65
CA HIS A 107 -11.88 -11.69 7.68
C HIS A 107 -12.76 -12.82 7.18
N GLN A 108 -12.35 -13.44 6.08
CA GLN A 108 -13.06 -14.55 5.47
C GLN A 108 -13.15 -15.72 6.42
N SER A 109 -12.06 -16.03 7.10
CA SER A 109 -12.01 -17.10 8.09
C SER A 109 -13.00 -16.85 9.21
N SER A 110 -13.01 -15.64 9.72
CA SER A 110 -13.93 -15.23 10.76
C SER A 110 -15.38 -15.40 10.32
N GLY A 111 -15.67 -15.00 9.09
CA GLY A 111 -17.01 -15.09 8.56
C GLY A 111 -17.52 -16.49 8.45
N THR A 112 -16.65 -17.43 8.14
CA THR A 112 -17.07 -18.81 7.99
C THR A 112 -17.39 -19.50 9.30
N GLU A 113 -16.95 -18.96 10.37
CA GLU A 113 -17.23 -19.56 11.68
C GLU A 113 -18.65 -19.29 12.14
N GLU A 114 -19.31 -18.39 11.49
CA GLU A 114 -20.68 -18.09 11.79
C GLU A 114 -21.60 -19.22 11.38
#